data_52586a3155528690c60a1a282351c0b8
#
_entry.id   52586a3155528690c60a1a282351c0b8
#
_cell.length_a   1.000
_cell.length_b   1.000
_cell.length_c   1.000
_cell.angle_alpha   90.00
_cell.angle_beta   90.00
_cell.angle_gamma   90.00
#
_symmetry.space_group_name_H-M   'P 1'
#
loop_
_entity.id
_entity.type
_entity.pdbx_description
1 polymer ?
#
loop_
_entity_poly.entity_id
_entity_poly.type
_entity_poly.pdbx_seq_one_letter_code
_entity_poly.pdbx_strand_id
1 'polypeptide(L)'
;SYTVTRRGHAGFAAREDGIEIRNLAPRFRDNLAQPYWVRYEYSEAQQNRPIHMTTHSGQEFDYILSGKLKVQVGSHVELLEEGDSIYYDSSTPHGMIAIGGEDCVFCAVVMPGDKKVDEQQVRLSVATARLSEPLSVEKFVHPTEDAQGCLQKIDFENEESFNFAYDVVDAIADKNPDKLAMLHISRDMVERRFT
;
A
#
# COMPACT_ATOMS: atom_id res chain seq x y z
N SER A 1 23.64 -18.13 -4.56
CA SER A 1 22.18 -18.39 -4.51
C SER A 1 21.53 -17.99 -5.84
N TYR A 2 20.51 -18.70 -6.26
CA TYR A 2 19.72 -18.35 -7.43
C TYR A 2 18.26 -18.82 -7.26
N THR A 3 17.34 -18.23 -8.01
CA THR A 3 15.97 -18.69 -8.14
C THR A 3 15.55 -18.74 -9.61
N VAL A 4 14.62 -19.61 -9.92
CA VAL A 4 13.99 -19.68 -11.24
C VAL A 4 12.49 -19.68 -11.04
N THR A 5 11.81 -18.74 -11.67
CA THR A 5 10.36 -18.69 -11.73
C THR A 5 9.93 -19.10 -13.14
N ARG A 6 9.23 -20.21 -13.26
CA ARG A 6 8.74 -20.71 -14.54
C ARG A 6 7.41 -20.01 -14.91
N ARG A 7 7.11 -19.96 -16.21
CA ARG A 7 5.84 -19.43 -16.72
C ARG A 7 4.65 -20.05 -15.97
N GLY A 8 3.74 -19.20 -15.49
CA GLY A 8 2.58 -19.64 -14.69
C GLY A 8 2.85 -19.84 -13.19
N HIS A 9 4.09 -19.68 -12.72
CA HIS A 9 4.48 -19.80 -11.31
C HIS A 9 4.95 -18.48 -10.70
N ALA A 10 4.83 -17.37 -11.43
CA ALA A 10 5.09 -16.04 -10.88
C ALA A 10 4.12 -15.77 -9.72
N GLY A 11 4.65 -15.28 -8.63
CA GLY A 11 3.84 -14.88 -7.47
C GLY A 11 2.87 -13.76 -7.86
N PHE A 12 1.60 -13.93 -7.54
CA PHE A 12 0.64 -12.85 -7.67
C PHE A 12 0.92 -11.82 -6.57
N ALA A 13 1.16 -10.58 -6.93
CA ALA A 13 1.44 -9.51 -5.96
C ALA A 13 0.20 -8.64 -5.73
N ALA A 14 -0.48 -8.19 -6.79
CA ALA A 14 -1.70 -7.40 -6.70
C ALA A 14 -2.50 -7.42 -8.02
N ARG A 15 -3.80 -7.20 -7.90
CA ARG A 15 -4.68 -6.84 -9.02
C ARG A 15 -5.66 -5.81 -8.50
N GLU A 16 -5.55 -4.60 -9.01
CA GLU A 16 -6.38 -3.48 -8.58
C GLU A 16 -6.65 -2.56 -9.79
N ASP A 17 -7.90 -2.18 -9.99
CA ASP A 17 -8.35 -1.17 -10.95
C ASP A 17 -7.68 -1.20 -12.34
N GLY A 18 -7.62 -2.38 -12.97
CA GLY A 18 -7.01 -2.54 -14.28
C GLY A 18 -5.49 -2.68 -14.27
N ILE A 19 -4.87 -2.84 -13.10
CA ILE A 19 -3.43 -3.10 -12.95
C ILE A 19 -3.23 -4.52 -12.42
N GLU A 20 -2.40 -5.31 -13.10
CA GLU A 20 -1.98 -6.63 -12.64
C GLU A 20 -0.47 -6.64 -12.43
N ILE A 21 -0.04 -7.02 -11.23
CA ILE A 21 1.39 -7.09 -10.85
C ILE A 21 1.71 -8.50 -10.43
N ARG A 22 2.79 -9.07 -10.97
CA ARG A 22 3.30 -10.40 -10.63
C ARG A 22 4.77 -10.31 -10.25
N ASN A 23 5.13 -10.76 -9.05
CA ASN A 23 6.53 -10.86 -8.64
C ASN A 23 7.23 -11.97 -9.41
N LEU A 24 8.34 -11.66 -10.06
CA LEU A 24 9.11 -12.59 -10.87
C LEU A 24 10.18 -13.38 -10.08
N ALA A 25 10.48 -12.96 -8.84
CA ALA A 25 11.43 -13.63 -7.97
C ALA A 25 10.89 -13.85 -6.53
N PRO A 26 9.67 -14.42 -6.36
CA PRO A 26 8.98 -14.45 -5.06
C PRO A 26 9.68 -15.33 -4.01
N ARG A 27 10.60 -16.20 -4.44
CA ARG A 27 11.34 -17.14 -3.57
C ARG A 27 12.76 -16.72 -3.26
N PHE A 28 13.24 -15.62 -3.84
CA PHE A 28 14.57 -15.12 -3.53
C PHE A 28 14.50 -14.25 -2.28
N ARG A 29 15.26 -14.63 -1.26
CA ARG A 29 15.32 -13.87 0.00
C ARG A 29 16.38 -12.78 -0.11
N ASP A 30 16.20 -11.69 0.63
CA ASP A 30 17.15 -10.58 0.74
C ASP A 30 17.55 -9.98 -0.62
N ASN A 31 16.58 -9.89 -1.54
CA ASN A 31 16.80 -9.28 -2.83
C ASN A 31 16.98 -7.75 -2.71
N LEU A 32 18.01 -7.24 -3.38
CA LEU A 32 18.30 -5.79 -3.47
C LEU A 32 17.35 -5.08 -4.42
N ALA A 33 16.69 -5.81 -5.29
CA ALA A 33 15.72 -5.31 -6.25
C ALA A 33 14.60 -6.32 -6.42
N GLN A 34 13.40 -5.85 -6.64
CA GLN A 34 12.22 -6.68 -6.84
C GLN A 34 11.75 -6.58 -8.30
N PRO A 35 11.94 -7.64 -9.09
CA PRO A 35 11.46 -7.64 -10.46
C PRO A 35 9.98 -8.03 -10.51
N TYR A 36 9.22 -7.28 -11.27
CA TYR A 36 7.80 -7.50 -11.50
C TYR A 36 7.49 -7.59 -12.99
N TRP A 37 6.53 -8.42 -13.34
CA TRP A 37 5.77 -8.33 -14.57
C TRP A 37 4.52 -7.53 -14.27
N VAL A 38 4.27 -6.47 -15.03
CA VAL A 38 3.18 -5.54 -14.82
C VAL A 38 2.35 -5.42 -16.09
N ARG A 39 1.03 -5.44 -15.96
CA ARG A 39 0.09 -5.13 -17.02
C ARG A 39 -0.85 -4.02 -16.58
N TYR A 40 -0.89 -2.98 -17.38
CA TYR A 40 -1.89 -1.92 -17.29
C TYR A 40 -2.95 -2.15 -18.37
N GLU A 41 -4.19 -2.31 -17.95
CA GLU A 41 -5.33 -2.40 -18.89
C GLU A 41 -5.60 -1.02 -19.49
N TYR A 42 -5.82 -1.01 -20.81
CA TYR A 42 -6.25 0.21 -21.49
C TYR A 42 -7.66 0.61 -21.02
N SER A 43 -7.84 1.89 -20.76
CA SER A 43 -9.14 2.46 -20.42
C SER A 43 -9.33 3.78 -21.12
N GLU A 44 -10.33 3.86 -21.99
CA GLU A 44 -10.73 5.11 -22.65
C GLU A 44 -11.07 6.21 -21.64
N ALA A 45 -11.70 5.85 -20.52
CA ALA A 45 -12.08 6.79 -19.48
C ALA A 45 -10.87 7.43 -18.77
N GLN A 46 -9.71 6.79 -18.79
CA GLN A 46 -8.49 7.31 -18.18
C GLN A 46 -7.75 8.31 -19.08
N GLN A 47 -7.96 8.24 -20.41
CA GLN A 47 -7.20 9.06 -21.36
C GLN A 47 -7.40 10.58 -21.15
N ASN A 48 -8.56 10.97 -20.66
CA ASN A 48 -8.95 12.36 -20.46
C ASN A 48 -8.92 12.79 -18.97
N ARG A 49 -8.30 11.98 -18.11
CA ARG A 49 -8.18 12.26 -16.67
C ARG A 49 -6.71 12.48 -16.30
N PRO A 50 -6.43 13.26 -15.25
CA PRO A 50 -5.09 13.32 -14.67
C PRO A 50 -4.62 11.91 -14.27
N ILE A 51 -3.34 11.61 -14.51
CA ILE A 51 -2.72 10.37 -14.07
C ILE A 51 -2.65 10.39 -12.54
N HIS A 52 -3.08 9.30 -11.91
CA HIS A 52 -2.90 9.13 -10.47
C HIS A 52 -1.41 9.03 -10.15
N MET A 53 -0.93 9.92 -9.28
CA MET A 53 0.49 10.01 -8.92
C MET A 53 0.72 9.36 -7.57
N THR A 54 1.76 8.56 -7.47
CA THR A 54 2.23 7.92 -6.23
C THR A 54 3.69 8.25 -5.97
N THR A 55 4.16 7.97 -4.76
CA THR A 55 5.57 8.05 -4.38
C THR A 55 5.95 6.87 -3.51
N HIS A 56 7.18 6.40 -3.64
CA HIS A 56 7.78 5.46 -2.69
C HIS A 56 9.29 5.69 -2.59
N SER A 57 9.94 5.12 -1.59
CA SER A 57 11.39 5.25 -1.45
C SER A 57 12.12 4.38 -2.46
N GLY A 58 13.29 4.83 -2.91
CA GLY A 58 14.16 4.09 -3.81
C GLY A 58 14.03 4.50 -5.26
N GLN A 59 14.34 3.58 -6.14
CA GLN A 59 14.40 3.80 -7.58
C GLN A 59 13.62 2.72 -8.31
N GLU A 60 13.21 3.03 -9.52
CA GLU A 60 12.49 2.10 -10.37
C GLU A 60 13.05 2.16 -11.80
N PHE A 61 13.12 0.98 -12.41
CA PHE A 61 13.46 0.81 -13.81
C PHE A 61 12.36 0.00 -14.49
N ASP A 62 11.80 0.57 -15.57
CA ASP A 62 10.78 -0.09 -16.37
C ASP A 62 11.28 -0.34 -17.78
N TYR A 63 10.95 -1.50 -18.34
CA TYR A 63 11.22 -1.87 -19.71
C TYR A 63 9.96 -2.38 -20.37
N ILE A 64 9.54 -1.73 -21.47
CA ILE A 64 8.28 -2.03 -22.16
C ILE A 64 8.42 -3.32 -22.98
N LEU A 65 7.57 -4.31 -22.68
CA LEU A 65 7.53 -5.60 -23.35
C LEU A 65 6.50 -5.65 -24.48
N SER A 66 5.40 -4.91 -24.35
CA SER A 66 4.38 -4.77 -25.40
C SER A 66 3.43 -3.61 -25.08
N GLY A 67 2.80 -3.06 -26.13
CA GLY A 67 1.89 -1.93 -26.00
C GLY A 67 2.61 -0.61 -25.81
N LYS A 68 1.85 0.39 -25.37
CA LYS A 68 2.34 1.76 -25.20
C LYS A 68 1.97 2.30 -23.83
N LEU A 69 2.90 3.00 -23.20
CA LEU A 69 2.75 3.57 -21.87
C LEU A 69 2.97 5.08 -21.89
N LYS A 70 2.06 5.83 -21.28
CA LYS A 70 2.27 7.22 -20.93
C LYS A 70 2.69 7.28 -19.48
N VAL A 71 3.91 7.74 -19.24
CA VAL A 71 4.51 7.89 -17.90
C VAL A 71 4.64 9.35 -17.55
N GLN A 72 4.27 9.72 -16.35
CA GLN A 72 4.53 11.03 -15.78
C GLN A 72 5.44 10.89 -14.57
N VAL A 73 6.55 11.64 -14.55
CA VAL A 73 7.47 11.72 -13.41
C VAL A 73 7.65 13.21 -13.08
N GLY A 74 7.14 13.63 -11.93
CA GLY A 74 7.02 15.06 -11.59
C GLY A 74 6.18 15.81 -12.63
N SER A 75 6.78 16.78 -13.28
CA SER A 75 6.16 17.57 -14.36
C SER A 75 6.45 17.04 -15.78
N HIS A 76 7.30 16.00 -15.91
CA HIS A 76 7.70 15.46 -17.20
C HIS A 76 6.77 14.31 -17.61
N VAL A 77 6.41 14.28 -18.88
CA VAL A 77 5.57 13.26 -19.48
C VAL A 77 6.31 12.64 -20.65
N GLU A 78 6.43 11.31 -20.63
CA GLU A 78 7.04 10.51 -21.68
C GLU A 78 6.05 9.51 -22.26
N LEU A 79 6.19 9.23 -23.54
CA LEU A 79 5.44 8.20 -24.25
C LEU A 79 6.41 7.10 -24.62
N LEU A 80 6.21 5.92 -24.05
CA LEU A 80 7.09 4.77 -24.24
C LEU A 80 6.38 3.70 -25.08
N GLU A 81 7.15 3.06 -25.97
CA GLU A 81 6.72 1.96 -26.83
C GLU A 81 7.52 0.69 -26.54
N GLU A 82 7.15 -0.43 -27.12
CA GLU A 82 7.87 -1.69 -27.00
C GLU A 82 9.38 -1.51 -27.30
N GLY A 83 10.23 -1.94 -26.35
CA GLY A 83 11.69 -1.80 -26.40
C GLY A 83 12.23 -0.57 -25.70
N ASP A 84 11.38 0.41 -25.35
CA ASP A 84 11.79 1.56 -24.59
C ASP A 84 11.95 1.24 -23.09
N SER A 85 12.73 2.07 -22.41
CA SER A 85 12.88 1.97 -20.97
C SER A 85 12.94 3.34 -20.31
N ILE A 86 12.58 3.37 -19.03
CA ILE A 86 12.70 4.55 -18.17
C ILE A 86 13.33 4.15 -16.83
N TYR A 87 14.10 5.05 -16.27
CA TYR A 87 14.70 4.91 -14.94
C TYR A 87 14.49 6.20 -14.16
N TYR A 88 13.96 6.13 -12.96
CA TYR A 88 13.65 7.31 -12.15
C TYR A 88 13.82 7.07 -10.66
N ASP A 89 13.98 8.17 -9.91
CA ASP A 89 13.89 8.18 -8.45
C ASP A 89 12.40 8.18 -8.06
N SER A 90 11.99 7.14 -7.36
CA SER A 90 10.59 6.91 -7.01
C SER A 90 10.07 7.82 -5.88
N SER A 91 10.94 8.60 -5.25
CA SER A 91 10.53 9.67 -4.34
C SER A 91 9.92 10.87 -5.08
N THR A 92 10.21 11.00 -6.38
CA THR A 92 9.50 11.93 -7.26
C THR A 92 8.11 11.41 -7.55
N PRO A 93 7.05 12.22 -7.42
CA PRO A 93 5.70 11.80 -7.78
C PRO A 93 5.65 11.26 -9.21
N HIS A 94 5.15 10.04 -9.35
CA HIS A 94 5.09 9.36 -10.64
C HIS A 94 3.79 8.58 -10.81
N GLY A 95 3.41 8.35 -12.05
CA GLY A 95 2.23 7.57 -12.40
C GLY A 95 2.23 7.27 -13.89
N MET A 96 1.41 6.31 -14.29
CA MET A 96 1.39 5.85 -15.67
C MET A 96 0.02 5.29 -16.07
N ILE A 97 -0.25 5.29 -17.37
CA ILE A 97 -1.45 4.70 -17.97
C ILE A 97 -1.10 4.04 -19.30
N ALA A 98 -1.79 2.95 -19.66
CA ALA A 98 -1.74 2.40 -21.00
C ALA A 98 -2.43 3.34 -21.99
N ILE A 99 -1.86 3.48 -23.18
CA ILE A 99 -2.37 4.33 -24.27
C ILE A 99 -2.42 3.55 -25.58
N GLY A 100 -2.99 4.13 -26.61
CA GLY A 100 -3.00 3.56 -27.96
C GLY A 100 -4.07 2.49 -28.22
N GLY A 101 -5.02 2.32 -27.31
CA GLY A 101 -6.15 1.41 -27.51
C GLY A 101 -5.89 -0.04 -27.10
N GLU A 102 -4.74 -0.33 -26.50
CA GLU A 102 -4.33 -1.68 -26.07
C GLU A 102 -3.64 -1.66 -24.68
N ASP A 103 -3.67 -2.80 -24.01
CA ASP A 103 -2.96 -2.98 -22.75
C ASP A 103 -1.45 -2.80 -22.94
N CYS A 104 -0.79 -2.26 -21.90
CA CYS A 104 0.65 -2.20 -21.86
C CYS A 104 1.21 -3.20 -20.86
N VAL A 105 2.23 -3.96 -21.29
CA VAL A 105 2.97 -4.90 -20.45
C VAL A 105 4.42 -4.45 -20.37
N PHE A 106 4.94 -4.41 -19.16
CA PHE A 106 6.34 -4.04 -18.93
C PHE A 106 6.96 -4.84 -17.78
N CYS A 107 8.27 -4.88 -17.74
CA CYS A 107 9.04 -5.39 -16.62
C CYS A 107 9.44 -4.20 -15.76
N ALA A 108 8.97 -4.17 -14.50
CA ALA A 108 9.39 -3.21 -13.51
C ALA A 108 10.43 -3.82 -12.57
N VAL A 109 11.49 -3.08 -12.30
CA VAL A 109 12.50 -3.45 -11.30
C VAL A 109 12.52 -2.36 -10.24
N VAL A 110 11.90 -2.66 -9.09
CA VAL A 110 11.85 -1.74 -7.95
C VAL A 110 13.03 -2.00 -7.03
N MET A 111 13.84 -0.98 -6.84
CA MET A 111 14.97 -0.98 -5.93
C MET A 111 14.58 -0.20 -4.66
N PRO A 112 14.55 -0.87 -3.49
CA PRO A 112 14.27 -0.16 -2.25
C PRO A 112 15.34 0.90 -2.02
N GLY A 113 14.92 2.09 -1.64
CA GLY A 113 15.84 3.10 -1.16
C GLY A 113 16.51 2.63 0.11
N ASP A 114 17.75 3.05 0.33
CA ASP A 114 18.30 2.98 1.67
C ASP A 114 17.28 3.65 2.59
N LYS A 115 16.66 2.88 3.44
CA LYS A 115 15.94 3.41 4.58
C LYS A 115 16.99 4.01 5.53
N LYS A 116 17.64 5.07 5.13
CA LYS A 116 17.96 6.12 6.07
C LYS A 116 16.62 6.76 6.39
N VAL A 117 15.85 6.02 7.16
CA VAL A 117 14.84 6.64 8.00
C VAL A 117 15.66 7.67 8.73
N ASP A 118 15.54 8.93 8.33
CA ASP A 118 15.95 10.01 9.18
C ASP A 118 15.10 9.83 10.45
N GLU A 119 15.70 9.18 11.47
CA GLU A 119 15.05 8.91 12.76
C GLU A 119 14.54 10.21 13.38
N GLN A 120 14.94 11.35 12.85
CA GLN A 120 14.45 12.67 13.23
C GLN A 120 13.17 13.09 12.48
N GLN A 121 12.87 12.54 11.29
CA GLN A 121 11.63 12.88 10.54
C GLN A 121 10.49 11.88 10.74
N VAL A 122 10.76 10.65 11.11
CA VAL A 122 9.74 9.69 11.58
C VAL A 122 9.68 9.67 13.11
N ARG A 123 9.93 10.77 13.76
CA ARG A 123 9.11 11.06 14.92
C ARG A 123 7.72 11.46 14.37
N LEU A 124 6.99 10.48 13.93
CA LEU A 124 5.57 10.50 14.20
C LEU A 124 5.53 11.01 15.64
N SER A 125 5.12 12.24 15.83
CA SER A 125 4.63 12.65 17.13
C SER A 125 3.46 11.71 17.36
N VAL A 126 3.77 10.50 17.84
CA VAL A 126 2.77 9.68 18.49
C VAL A 126 2.24 10.67 19.49
N ALA A 127 1.05 11.17 19.19
CA ALA A 127 0.39 12.04 20.12
C ALA A 127 0.35 11.24 21.41
N THR A 128 1.28 11.55 22.31
CA THR A 128 1.32 11.04 23.66
C THR A 128 0.20 11.71 24.50
N ALA A 129 -0.88 12.10 23.82
CA ALA A 129 -2.12 12.32 24.46
C ALA A 129 -2.50 10.97 25.07
N ARG A 130 -2.06 10.78 26.31
CA ARG A 130 -2.65 9.76 27.17
C ARG A 130 -4.15 9.95 27.05
N LEU A 131 -4.81 8.94 26.52
CA LEU A 131 -6.26 8.91 26.52
C LEU A 131 -6.66 9.20 27.97
N SER A 132 -7.48 10.19 28.19
CA SER A 132 -7.96 10.56 29.53
C SER A 132 -8.77 9.42 30.18
N GLU A 133 -9.20 8.47 29.35
CA GLU A 133 -9.88 7.23 29.76
C GLU A 133 -9.20 6.03 29.06
N PRO A 134 -9.05 4.89 29.74
CA PRO A 134 -8.54 3.67 29.16
C PRO A 134 -9.42 3.23 27.98
N LEU A 135 -8.80 2.64 26.98
CA LEU A 135 -9.53 2.03 25.86
C LEU A 135 -10.48 0.95 26.40
N SER A 136 -11.69 0.86 25.85
CA SER A 136 -12.66 -0.15 26.25
C SER A 136 -12.10 -1.58 26.16
N VAL A 137 -11.17 -1.81 25.21
CA VAL A 137 -10.48 -3.08 25.00
C VAL A 137 -9.57 -3.47 26.16
N GLU A 138 -9.03 -2.50 26.92
CA GLU A 138 -8.14 -2.77 28.07
C GLU A 138 -8.85 -3.50 29.22
N LYS A 139 -10.17 -3.55 29.19
CA LYS A 139 -10.97 -4.35 30.14
C LYS A 139 -10.91 -5.83 29.87
N PHE A 140 -10.58 -6.21 28.64
CA PHE A 140 -10.63 -7.59 28.14
C PHE A 140 -9.26 -8.14 27.78
N VAL A 141 -8.26 -7.28 27.63
CA VAL A 141 -6.92 -7.63 27.17
C VAL A 141 -5.88 -7.16 28.15
N HIS A 142 -5.17 -8.10 28.75
CA HIS A 142 -4.15 -7.82 29.77
C HIS A 142 -2.77 -8.26 29.27
N PRO A 143 -1.99 -7.35 28.65
CA PRO A 143 -0.62 -7.65 28.23
C PRO A 143 0.31 -7.70 29.44
N THR A 144 1.23 -8.64 29.43
CA THR A 144 2.36 -8.71 30.35
C THR A 144 3.64 -8.45 29.58
N GLU A 145 4.40 -7.45 29.98
CA GLU A 145 5.65 -7.05 29.36
C GLU A 145 6.83 -7.32 30.31
N ASP A 146 8.01 -7.56 29.72
CA ASP A 146 9.25 -7.63 30.50
C ASP A 146 9.80 -6.24 30.87
N ALA A 147 10.92 -6.22 31.58
CA ALA A 147 11.57 -4.98 32.02
C ALA A 147 12.06 -4.09 30.85
N GLN A 148 12.11 -4.62 29.64
CA GLN A 148 12.50 -3.93 28.41
C GLN A 148 11.28 -3.45 27.58
N GLY A 149 10.05 -3.73 28.05
CA GLY A 149 8.81 -3.39 27.34
C GLY A 149 8.48 -4.37 26.21
N CYS A 150 9.08 -5.57 26.21
CA CYS A 150 8.75 -6.60 25.23
C CYS A 150 7.58 -7.45 25.74
N LEU A 151 6.57 -7.62 24.88
CA LEU A 151 5.38 -8.41 25.19
C LEU A 151 5.76 -9.88 25.43
N GLN A 152 5.40 -10.42 26.60
CA GLN A 152 5.64 -11.81 27.00
C GLN A 152 4.37 -12.65 26.91
N LYS A 153 3.24 -12.09 27.25
CA LYS A 153 1.97 -12.79 27.32
C LYS A 153 0.80 -11.81 27.14
N ILE A 154 -0.28 -12.29 26.58
CA ILE A 154 -1.57 -11.60 26.58
C ILE A 154 -2.59 -12.53 27.22
N ASP A 155 -3.22 -12.07 28.30
CA ASP A 155 -4.38 -12.73 28.88
C ASP A 155 -5.66 -12.04 28.44
N PHE A 156 -6.66 -12.82 28.09
CA PHE A 156 -7.97 -12.33 27.70
C PHE A 156 -9.00 -12.65 28.76
N GLU A 157 -9.81 -11.66 29.14
CA GLU A 157 -10.98 -11.90 29.96
C GLU A 157 -12.18 -12.24 29.08
N ASN A 158 -12.99 -13.18 29.57
CA ASN A 158 -14.27 -13.53 28.95
C ASN A 158 -14.16 -14.10 27.52
N GLU A 159 -13.07 -14.83 27.24
CA GLU A 159 -12.72 -15.33 25.92
C GLU A 159 -13.84 -16.12 25.24
N GLU A 160 -14.62 -16.91 26.02
CA GLU A 160 -15.70 -17.76 25.49
C GLU A 160 -16.97 -16.96 25.11
N SER A 161 -17.17 -15.77 25.64
CA SER A 161 -18.39 -14.96 25.45
C SER A 161 -18.13 -13.57 24.94
N PHE A 162 -16.85 -13.18 24.73
CA PHE A 162 -16.50 -11.86 24.21
C PHE A 162 -17.00 -11.68 22.78
N ASN A 163 -17.72 -10.59 22.56
CA ASN A 163 -18.14 -10.16 21.22
C ASN A 163 -17.77 -8.70 21.02
N PHE A 164 -16.80 -8.47 20.12
CA PHE A 164 -16.28 -7.13 19.86
C PHE A 164 -17.37 -6.11 19.51
N ALA A 165 -18.40 -6.51 18.76
CA ALA A 165 -19.48 -5.61 18.39
C ALA A 165 -20.26 -5.13 19.63
N TYR A 166 -20.66 -6.03 20.50
CA TYR A 166 -21.44 -5.69 21.70
C TYR A 166 -20.59 -5.11 22.83
N ASP A 167 -19.44 -5.74 23.10
CA ASP A 167 -18.64 -5.40 24.28
C ASP A 167 -17.79 -4.15 24.09
N VAL A 168 -17.46 -3.79 22.83
CA VAL A 168 -16.62 -2.64 22.52
C VAL A 168 -17.38 -1.60 21.70
N VAL A 169 -17.94 -1.95 20.55
CA VAL A 169 -18.54 -0.97 19.64
C VAL A 169 -19.81 -0.38 20.23
N ASP A 170 -20.74 -1.22 20.64
CA ASP A 170 -22.01 -0.74 21.26
C ASP A 170 -21.74 -0.01 22.57
N ALA A 171 -20.81 -0.49 23.39
CA ALA A 171 -20.43 0.20 24.64
C ALA A 171 -19.81 1.59 24.40
N ILE A 172 -19.15 1.82 23.25
CA ILE A 172 -18.66 3.14 22.85
C ILE A 172 -19.81 4.00 22.35
N ALA A 173 -20.71 3.43 21.54
CA ALA A 173 -21.86 4.13 20.98
C ALA A 173 -22.83 4.60 22.10
N ASP A 174 -23.09 3.77 23.10
CA ASP A 174 -23.91 4.11 24.26
C ASP A 174 -23.36 5.31 25.05
N LYS A 175 -22.04 5.40 25.16
CA LYS A 175 -21.39 6.52 25.86
C LYS A 175 -21.32 7.79 25.00
N ASN A 176 -21.13 7.65 23.70
CA ASN A 176 -20.89 8.74 22.78
C ASN A 176 -21.63 8.50 21.45
N PRO A 177 -22.97 8.61 21.41
CA PRO A 177 -23.77 8.27 20.23
C PRO A 177 -23.44 9.10 18.98
N ASP A 178 -22.94 10.31 19.17
CA ASP A 178 -22.58 11.22 18.07
C ASP A 178 -21.09 11.10 17.66
N LYS A 179 -20.35 10.15 18.24
CA LYS A 179 -18.94 9.95 17.89
C LYS A 179 -18.82 9.44 16.47
N LEU A 180 -17.95 10.08 15.68
CA LEU A 180 -17.64 9.61 14.33
C LEU A 180 -17.04 8.20 14.39
N ALA A 181 -17.78 7.22 13.88
CA ALA A 181 -17.36 5.83 13.79
C ALA A 181 -16.62 5.55 12.50
N MET A 182 -17.09 6.13 11.38
CA MET A 182 -16.46 5.93 10.07
C MET A 182 -16.63 7.18 9.20
N LEU A 183 -15.55 7.59 8.54
CA LEU A 183 -15.56 8.55 7.45
C LEU A 183 -15.33 7.80 6.14
N HIS A 184 -16.33 7.75 5.30
CA HIS A 184 -16.24 7.21 3.94
C HIS A 184 -16.03 8.35 2.96
N ILE A 185 -15.00 8.27 2.15
CA ILE A 185 -14.73 9.19 1.05
C ILE A 185 -14.87 8.41 -0.25
N SER A 186 -15.85 8.78 -1.07
CA SER A 186 -16.06 8.14 -2.37
C SER A 186 -14.97 8.54 -3.38
N ARG A 187 -14.92 7.83 -4.50
CA ARG A 187 -14.01 8.16 -5.62
C ARG A 187 -14.21 9.59 -6.14
N ASP A 188 -15.44 10.12 -6.02
CA ASP A 188 -15.78 11.49 -6.43
C ASP A 188 -15.57 12.51 -5.30
N MET A 189 -14.79 12.15 -4.27
CA MET A 189 -14.48 12.99 -3.10
C MET A 189 -15.71 13.40 -2.27
N VAL A 190 -16.79 12.65 -2.37
CA VAL A 190 -17.97 12.88 -1.53
C VAL A 190 -17.78 12.20 -0.18
N GLU A 191 -17.80 13.00 0.87
CA GLU A 191 -17.70 12.52 2.26
C GLU A 191 -19.06 12.04 2.77
N ARG A 192 -19.04 10.87 3.42
CA ARG A 192 -20.18 10.36 4.23
C ARG A 192 -19.67 10.04 5.62
N ARG A 193 -20.38 10.55 6.62
CA ARG A 193 -20.06 10.35 8.03
C ARG A 193 -21.07 9.40 8.63
N PHE A 194 -20.57 8.42 9.39
CA PHE A 194 -21.38 7.46 10.14
C PHE A 194 -21.01 7.59 11.62
N THR A 195 -22.00 7.64 12.48
CA THR A 195 -21.88 7.65 13.95
C THR A 195 -22.30 6.31 14.50
#